data_e899078d99c2a63a055fd4eaca9178bf
#
_entry.id   e899078d99c2a63a055fd4eaca9178bf
#
_cell.length_a   1.000
_cell.length_b   1.000
_cell.length_c   1.000
_cell.angle_alpha   90.00
_cell.angle_beta   90.00
_cell.angle_gamma   90.00
#
_symmetry.space_group_name_H-M   'P 1'
#
loop_
_entity.id
_entity.type
_entity.pdbx_description
1 polymer ?
#
loop_
_entity_poly.entity_id
_entity_poly.type
_entity_poly.pdbx_seq_one_letter_code
_entity_poly.pdbx_strand_id
1 'polypeptide(L)'
;MAEPDAGFRAIGVLYQEFVVRCRIEGLGLAVPDLADFRRMLTRARAGLGSDMAEDDGWEDVSVRASLLPEDMQGVFMMIARAAKEGWPCPGDAAIARAYGSHSLRRARRLLTYIEEQGLIVCQFDGAGRRIVTLVELAWATAPGNPNADDLPAEQGCSPSAA
;
A
#
# COMPACT_ATOMS: atom_id res chain seq x y z
N MET A 1 13.81 -15.70 -3.03
CA MET A 1 13.68 -15.08 -4.37
C MET A 1 12.22 -14.70 -4.57
N ALA A 2 11.89 -13.40 -4.47
CA ALA A 2 10.57 -12.92 -4.84
C ALA A 2 10.53 -12.83 -6.37
N GLU A 3 9.68 -13.62 -7.00
CA GLU A 3 9.44 -13.49 -8.45
C GLU A 3 8.83 -12.10 -8.72
N PRO A 4 9.42 -11.31 -9.62
CA PRO A 4 8.96 -9.95 -9.90
C PRO A 4 7.57 -9.86 -10.55
N ASP A 5 6.99 -11.00 -10.90
CA ASP A 5 5.74 -11.08 -11.67
C ASP A 5 4.48 -11.36 -10.82
N ALA A 6 4.64 -11.57 -9.51
CA ALA A 6 3.51 -11.87 -8.62
C ALA A 6 2.47 -10.73 -8.51
N GLY A 7 2.86 -9.50 -8.86
CA GLY A 7 1.99 -8.34 -8.79
C GLY A 7 0.86 -8.31 -9.82
N PHE A 8 0.98 -9.09 -10.90
CA PHE A 8 0.08 -9.02 -12.06
C PHE A 8 -0.74 -10.29 -12.29
N ARG A 9 -0.52 -11.33 -11.49
CA ARG A 9 -1.30 -12.57 -11.58
C ARG A 9 -2.72 -12.36 -11.02
N ALA A 10 -3.70 -13.01 -11.65
CA ALA A 10 -5.07 -13.00 -11.14
C ALA A 10 -5.11 -13.52 -9.69
N ILE A 11 -5.84 -12.85 -8.82
CA ILE A 11 -5.94 -13.19 -7.39
C ILE A 11 -6.31 -14.66 -7.16
N GLY A 12 -7.17 -15.23 -8.02
CA GLY A 12 -7.53 -16.64 -7.95
C GLY A 12 -6.36 -17.59 -8.13
N VAL A 13 -5.42 -17.28 -9.03
CA VAL A 13 -4.21 -18.08 -9.26
C VAL A 13 -3.28 -18.01 -8.06
N LEU A 14 -3.06 -16.79 -7.54
CA LEU A 14 -2.25 -16.58 -6.34
C LEU A 14 -2.83 -17.31 -5.12
N TYR A 15 -4.15 -17.31 -4.98
CA TYR A 15 -4.82 -18.03 -3.91
C TYR A 15 -4.64 -19.55 -4.02
N GLN A 16 -4.78 -20.12 -5.22
CA GLN A 16 -4.53 -21.55 -5.43
C GLN A 16 -3.09 -21.95 -5.11
N GLU A 17 -2.11 -21.17 -5.56
CA GLU A 17 -0.70 -21.40 -5.23
C GLU A 17 -0.46 -21.31 -3.72
N PHE A 18 -1.07 -20.36 -3.05
CA PHE A 18 -1.00 -20.19 -1.60
C PHE A 18 -1.59 -21.41 -0.86
N VAL A 19 -2.78 -21.88 -1.25
CA VAL A 19 -3.43 -23.05 -0.66
C VAL A 19 -2.57 -24.31 -0.83
N VAL A 20 -1.97 -24.50 -2.01
CA VAL A 20 -1.06 -25.61 -2.27
C VAL A 20 0.16 -25.57 -1.34
N ARG A 21 0.76 -24.39 -1.18
CA ARG A 21 1.90 -24.20 -0.25
C ARG A 21 1.51 -24.49 1.20
N CYS A 22 0.37 -23.97 1.66
CA CYS A 22 -0.13 -24.25 3.01
C CYS A 22 -0.32 -25.75 3.26
N ARG A 23 -0.76 -26.53 2.27
CA ARG A 23 -0.90 -27.99 2.38
C ARG A 23 0.45 -28.68 2.47
N ILE A 24 1.43 -28.25 1.65
CA ILE A 24 2.79 -28.82 1.68
C ILE A 24 3.45 -28.54 3.02
N GLU A 25 3.28 -27.36 3.58
CA GLU A 25 3.84 -26.96 4.90
C GLU A 25 3.04 -27.51 6.11
N GLY A 26 2.02 -28.33 5.88
CA GLY A 26 1.24 -28.93 6.95
C GLY A 26 0.24 -28.00 7.66
N LEU A 27 -0.06 -26.85 7.09
CA LEU A 27 -1.00 -25.86 7.64
C LEU A 27 -2.46 -26.10 7.24
N GLY A 28 -2.81 -27.33 6.90
CA GLY A 28 -4.07 -27.70 6.22
C GLY A 28 -5.38 -27.33 6.93
N LEU A 29 -5.37 -27.05 8.23
CA LEU A 29 -6.56 -26.64 9.00
C LEU A 29 -6.67 -25.12 9.21
N ALA A 30 -5.63 -24.36 8.87
CA ALA A 30 -5.55 -22.91 9.09
C ALA A 30 -5.47 -22.13 7.79
N VAL A 31 -5.89 -22.72 6.67
CA VAL A 31 -5.89 -22.01 5.36
C VAL A 31 -6.98 -20.94 5.38
N PRO A 32 -6.63 -19.64 5.29
CA PRO A 32 -7.61 -18.58 5.23
C PRO A 32 -8.48 -18.73 3.98
N ASP A 33 -9.71 -18.26 4.05
CA ASP A 33 -10.58 -18.21 2.88
C ASP A 33 -10.09 -17.18 1.83
N LEU A 34 -10.74 -17.13 0.68
CA LEU A 34 -10.36 -16.22 -0.40
C LEU A 34 -10.48 -14.75 0.02
N ALA A 35 -11.44 -14.40 0.87
CA ALA A 35 -11.65 -13.03 1.35
C ALA A 35 -10.53 -12.64 2.32
N ASP A 36 -10.16 -13.52 3.23
CA ASP A 36 -9.03 -13.34 4.13
C ASP A 36 -7.70 -13.25 3.37
N PHE A 37 -7.51 -14.12 2.37
CA PHE A 37 -6.32 -14.07 1.52
C PHE A 37 -6.21 -12.75 0.75
N ARG A 38 -7.32 -12.22 0.24
CA ARG A 38 -7.34 -10.91 -0.41
C ARG A 38 -6.91 -9.80 0.54
N ARG A 39 -7.43 -9.80 1.78
CA ARG A 39 -7.02 -8.84 2.81
C ARG A 39 -5.53 -8.96 3.15
N MET A 40 -5.02 -10.18 3.32
CA MET A 40 -3.59 -10.43 3.55
C MET A 40 -2.73 -9.96 2.38
N LEU A 41 -3.13 -10.24 1.14
CA LEU A 41 -2.42 -9.83 -0.06
C LEU A 41 -2.40 -8.30 -0.22
N THR A 42 -3.53 -7.64 0.05
CA THR A 42 -3.65 -6.18 0.04
C THR A 42 -2.69 -5.54 1.03
N ARG A 43 -2.63 -6.07 2.26
CA ARG A 43 -1.70 -5.61 3.30
C ARG A 43 -0.24 -5.86 2.91
N ALA A 44 0.06 -7.04 2.39
CA ALA A 44 1.42 -7.39 1.96
C ALA A 44 1.89 -6.49 0.80
N ARG A 45 1.04 -6.19 -0.17
CA ARG A 45 1.36 -5.26 -1.27
C ARG A 45 1.57 -3.83 -0.76
N ALA A 46 0.88 -3.42 0.28
CA ALA A 46 1.09 -2.15 0.96
C ALA A 46 2.36 -2.15 1.84
N GLY A 47 3.08 -3.27 1.93
CA GLY A 47 4.25 -3.42 2.78
C GLY A 47 3.92 -3.44 4.27
N LEU A 48 2.69 -3.77 4.64
CA LEU A 48 2.24 -3.87 6.03
C LEU A 48 2.50 -5.28 6.54
N GLY A 49 3.50 -5.43 7.40
CA GLY A 49 3.77 -6.68 8.12
C GLY A 49 2.69 -6.98 9.17
N SER A 50 2.76 -8.19 9.73
CA SER A 50 1.86 -8.63 10.81
C SER A 50 1.96 -7.77 12.09
N ASP A 51 3.10 -7.16 12.29
CA ASP A 51 3.42 -6.41 13.52
C ASP A 51 2.70 -5.06 13.65
N MET A 52 2.11 -4.58 12.54
CA MET A 52 1.41 -3.29 12.52
C MET A 52 -0.07 -3.37 12.92
N ALA A 53 -0.58 -4.56 13.24
CA ALA A 53 -1.99 -4.75 13.58
C ALA A 53 -2.36 -4.24 14.99
N GLU A 54 -1.37 -4.03 15.86
CA GLU A 54 -1.57 -3.64 17.26
C GLU A 54 -1.30 -2.15 17.53
N ASP A 55 -1.00 -1.38 16.47
CA ASP A 55 -0.62 0.03 16.62
C ASP A 55 -1.85 0.94 16.51
N ASP A 56 -1.96 1.89 17.43
CA ASP A 56 -3.03 2.89 17.49
C ASP A 56 -3.19 3.64 16.15
N GLY A 57 -4.41 3.68 15.66
CA GLY A 57 -4.80 4.37 14.42
C GLY A 57 -4.91 3.47 13.18
N TRP A 58 -4.36 2.25 13.19
CA TRP A 58 -4.51 1.34 12.05
C TRP A 58 -5.91 0.74 11.93
N GLU A 59 -6.63 0.61 13.03
CA GLU A 59 -8.03 0.20 13.00
C GLU A 59 -8.87 1.25 12.23
N ASP A 60 -8.66 2.53 12.52
CA ASP A 60 -9.32 3.64 11.80
C ASP A 60 -8.95 3.65 10.31
N VAL A 61 -7.68 3.41 9.98
CA VAL A 61 -7.22 3.29 8.58
C VAL A 61 -7.94 2.12 7.88
N SER A 62 -8.06 0.98 8.55
CA SER A 62 -8.71 -0.21 7.99
C SER A 62 -10.20 0.02 7.75
N VAL A 63 -10.89 0.67 8.67
CA VAL A 63 -12.30 1.06 8.53
C VAL A 63 -12.47 2.00 7.33
N ARG A 64 -11.62 3.00 7.18
CA ARG A 64 -11.67 3.94 6.05
C ARG A 64 -11.31 3.28 4.73
N ALA A 65 -10.32 2.40 4.73
CA ALA A 65 -9.97 1.62 3.55
C ALA A 65 -11.16 0.78 3.06
N SER A 66 -11.98 0.26 3.97
CA SER A 66 -13.17 -0.52 3.61
C SER A 66 -14.26 0.26 2.86
N LEU A 67 -14.21 1.59 2.90
CA LEU A 67 -15.09 2.47 2.11
C LEU A 67 -14.69 2.53 0.63
N LEU A 68 -13.46 2.10 0.32
CA LEU A 68 -12.94 2.07 -1.04
C LEU A 68 -13.16 0.69 -1.70
N PRO A 69 -13.24 0.63 -3.03
CA PRO A 69 -13.16 -0.62 -3.76
C PRO A 69 -11.96 -1.44 -3.30
N GLU A 70 -12.10 -2.75 -3.23
CA GLU A 70 -11.11 -3.68 -2.68
C GLU A 70 -9.73 -3.54 -3.34
N ASP A 71 -9.70 -3.29 -4.64
CA ASP A 71 -8.48 -3.07 -5.42
C ASP A 71 -7.75 -1.75 -5.10
N MET A 72 -8.44 -0.78 -4.51
CA MET A 72 -7.87 0.52 -4.11
C MET A 72 -7.41 0.54 -2.65
N GLN A 73 -7.85 -0.38 -1.82
CA GLN A 73 -7.53 -0.41 -0.39
C GLN A 73 -6.03 -0.49 -0.14
N GLY A 74 -5.30 -1.29 -0.93
CA GLY A 74 -3.84 -1.40 -0.83
C GLY A 74 -3.11 -0.09 -1.12
N VAL A 75 -3.59 0.67 -2.08
CA VAL A 75 -3.05 2.00 -2.40
C VAL A 75 -3.27 2.97 -1.23
N PHE A 76 -4.48 3.00 -0.68
CA PHE A 76 -4.80 3.85 0.46
C PHE A 76 -3.96 3.47 1.70
N MET A 77 -3.82 2.19 2.01
CA MET A 77 -3.01 1.72 3.13
C MET A 77 -1.52 2.06 2.96
N MET A 78 -0.98 1.96 1.75
CA MET A 78 0.41 2.35 1.45
C MET A 78 0.63 3.84 1.72
N ILE A 79 -0.30 4.69 1.30
CA ILE A 79 -0.25 6.14 1.54
C ILE A 79 -0.38 6.43 3.04
N ALA A 80 -1.31 5.76 3.73
CA ALA A 80 -1.51 5.90 5.16
C ALA A 80 -0.25 5.55 5.96
N ARG A 81 0.46 4.49 5.57
CA ARG A 81 1.73 4.13 6.16
C ARG A 81 2.78 5.22 5.97
N ALA A 82 2.95 5.70 4.75
CA ALA A 82 3.89 6.78 4.47
C ALA A 82 3.57 8.03 5.30
N ALA A 83 2.29 8.38 5.44
CA ALA A 83 1.85 9.52 6.24
C ALA A 83 2.12 9.32 7.74
N LYS A 84 1.84 8.14 8.27
CA LYS A 84 2.07 7.81 9.69
C LYS A 84 3.56 7.86 10.04
N GLU A 85 4.40 7.29 9.19
CA GLU A 85 5.86 7.25 9.39
C GLU A 85 6.57 8.55 8.98
N GLY A 86 5.85 9.52 8.41
CA GLY A 86 6.45 10.74 7.92
C GLY A 86 7.37 10.54 6.69
N TRP A 87 7.15 9.47 5.94
CA TRP A 87 7.90 9.17 4.73
C TRP A 87 7.44 10.02 3.54
N PRO A 88 8.28 10.18 2.51
CA PRO A 88 7.88 10.84 1.29
C PRO A 88 6.65 10.18 0.67
N CYS A 89 5.76 10.99 0.08
CA CYS A 89 4.62 10.46 -0.66
C CYS A 89 5.11 9.52 -1.78
N PRO A 90 4.54 8.30 -1.88
CA PRO A 90 4.91 7.37 -2.95
C PRO A 90 4.75 7.99 -4.33
N GLY A 91 5.66 7.70 -5.25
CA GLY A 91 5.59 8.11 -6.65
C GLY A 91 4.45 7.40 -7.40
N ASP A 92 4.07 7.93 -8.56
CA ASP A 92 3.00 7.37 -9.39
C ASP A 92 3.31 5.92 -9.82
N ALA A 93 4.58 5.58 -10.04
CA ALA A 93 4.99 4.22 -10.37
C ALA A 93 4.77 3.24 -9.20
N ALA A 94 5.08 3.65 -7.97
CA ALA A 94 4.84 2.84 -6.78
C ALA A 94 3.34 2.63 -6.53
N ILE A 95 2.54 3.68 -6.70
CA ILE A 95 1.07 3.62 -6.59
C ILE A 95 0.48 2.70 -7.66
N ALA A 96 0.94 2.81 -8.91
CA ALA A 96 0.50 1.94 -9.99
C ALA A 96 0.80 0.47 -9.67
N ARG A 97 2.01 0.15 -9.18
CA ARG A 97 2.39 -1.22 -8.78
C ARG A 97 1.53 -1.74 -7.63
N ALA A 98 1.25 -0.93 -6.62
CA ALA A 98 0.39 -1.31 -5.49
C ALA A 98 -1.03 -1.65 -5.96
N TYR A 99 -1.51 -0.99 -6.98
CA TYR A 99 -2.80 -1.27 -7.63
C TYR A 99 -2.76 -2.50 -8.57
N GLY A 100 -1.57 -2.96 -8.96
CA GLY A 100 -1.39 -4.02 -9.94
C GLY A 100 -1.40 -3.53 -11.40
N SER A 101 -0.90 -2.33 -11.64
CA SER A 101 -0.84 -1.69 -12.96
C SER A 101 0.53 -1.06 -13.21
N HIS A 102 0.88 -0.83 -14.47
CA HIS A 102 2.06 -0.06 -14.88
C HIS A 102 1.69 1.37 -15.34
N SER A 103 0.41 1.73 -15.30
CA SER A 103 -0.06 2.99 -15.84
C SER A 103 0.01 4.12 -14.82
N LEU A 104 0.94 5.06 -15.01
CA LEU A 104 1.07 6.27 -14.20
C LEU A 104 -0.21 7.13 -14.23
N ARG A 105 -0.88 7.15 -15.39
CA ARG A 105 -2.15 7.85 -15.54
C ARG A 105 -3.25 7.23 -14.66
N ARG A 106 -3.24 5.91 -14.53
CA ARG A 106 -4.17 5.20 -13.64
C ARG A 106 -3.88 5.53 -12.18
N ALA A 107 -2.62 5.57 -11.77
CA ALA A 107 -2.23 5.98 -10.42
C ALA A 107 -2.78 7.36 -10.04
N ARG A 108 -2.66 8.33 -10.94
CA ARG A 108 -3.21 9.69 -10.72
C ARG A 108 -4.73 9.69 -10.59
N ARG A 109 -5.44 8.92 -11.41
CA ARG A 109 -6.90 8.76 -11.29
C ARG A 109 -7.32 8.12 -9.98
N LEU A 110 -6.56 7.14 -9.48
CA LEU A 110 -6.80 6.51 -8.18
C LEU A 110 -6.71 7.52 -7.05
N LEU A 111 -5.67 8.35 -7.06
CA LEU A 111 -5.52 9.42 -6.06
C LEU A 111 -6.68 10.41 -6.12
N THR A 112 -7.06 10.85 -7.32
CA THR A 112 -8.21 11.74 -7.52
C THR A 112 -9.49 11.12 -6.98
N TYR A 113 -9.73 9.84 -7.27
CA TYR A 113 -10.90 9.13 -6.76
C TYR A 113 -10.91 9.07 -5.22
N ILE A 114 -9.78 8.70 -4.60
CA ILE A 114 -9.67 8.63 -3.13
C ILE A 114 -9.88 10.02 -2.49
N GLU A 115 -9.39 11.08 -3.16
CA GLU A 115 -9.59 12.47 -2.74
C GLU A 115 -11.07 12.89 -2.87
N GLU A 116 -11.75 12.52 -3.95
CA GLU A 116 -13.18 12.75 -4.15
C GLU A 116 -14.05 12.03 -3.11
N GLN A 117 -13.58 10.88 -2.58
CA GLN A 117 -14.22 10.20 -1.45
C GLN A 117 -13.98 10.91 -0.10
N GLY A 118 -13.20 11.97 -0.08
CA GLY A 118 -12.92 12.75 1.12
C GLY A 118 -11.97 12.07 2.11
N LEU A 119 -11.20 11.07 1.68
CA LEU A 119 -10.29 10.32 2.54
C LEU A 119 -8.89 10.92 2.59
N ILE A 120 -8.46 11.59 1.52
CA ILE A 120 -7.16 12.27 1.43
C ILE A 120 -7.32 13.65 0.82
N VAL A 121 -6.30 14.48 1.02
CA VAL A 121 -6.10 15.75 0.32
C VAL A 121 -4.69 15.75 -0.28
N CYS A 122 -4.58 15.99 -1.58
CA CYS A 122 -3.31 16.08 -2.29
C CYS A 122 -2.91 17.54 -2.46
N GLN A 123 -1.70 17.86 -2.06
CA GLN A 123 -1.10 19.18 -2.24
C GLN A 123 0.26 19.04 -2.94
N PHE A 124 0.69 20.10 -3.60
CA PHE A 124 2.01 20.19 -4.22
C PHE A 124 2.77 21.37 -3.64
N ASP A 125 4.03 21.14 -3.33
CA ASP A 125 4.92 22.23 -2.91
C ASP A 125 5.46 23.03 -4.11
N GLY A 126 6.21 24.09 -3.83
CA GLY A 126 6.81 24.94 -4.88
C GLY A 126 7.82 24.24 -5.79
N ALA A 127 8.28 23.03 -5.43
CA ALA A 127 9.15 22.19 -6.24
C ALA A 127 8.38 21.10 -7.03
N GLY A 128 7.04 21.09 -6.96
CA GLY A 128 6.20 20.09 -7.61
C GLY A 128 6.18 18.73 -6.91
N ARG A 129 6.63 18.65 -5.66
CA ARG A 129 6.57 17.44 -4.85
C ARG A 129 5.19 17.31 -4.21
N ARG A 130 4.65 16.09 -4.21
CA ARG A 130 3.31 15.81 -3.67
C ARG A 130 3.36 15.52 -2.19
N ILE A 131 2.41 16.10 -1.46
CA ILE A 131 2.13 15.84 -0.06
C ILE A 131 0.70 15.32 0.00
N VAL A 132 0.47 14.21 0.67
CA VAL A 132 -0.86 13.65 0.89
C VAL A 132 -1.17 13.68 2.37
N THR A 133 -2.28 14.32 2.73
CA THR A 133 -2.81 14.36 4.09
C THR A 133 -4.04 13.46 4.19
N LEU A 134 -4.06 12.59 5.18
CA LEU A 134 -5.25 11.80 5.51
C LEU A 134 -6.22 12.68 6.31
N VAL A 135 -7.43 12.83 5.76
CA VAL A 135 -8.50 13.58 6.42
C VAL A 135 -8.87 12.88 7.73
N GLU A 136 -9.17 13.61 8.76
CA GLU A 136 -9.55 13.15 10.11
C GLU A 136 -8.44 12.53 10.97
N LEU A 137 -7.44 11.88 10.39
CA LEU A 137 -6.27 11.39 11.14
C LEU A 137 -5.19 12.46 11.29
N ALA A 138 -5.26 13.51 10.49
CA ALA A 138 -4.26 14.58 10.42
C ALA A 138 -2.82 14.09 10.15
N TRP A 139 -2.67 12.89 9.59
CA TRP A 139 -1.38 12.37 9.18
C TRP A 139 -1.04 12.88 7.78
N ALA A 140 0.18 13.34 7.60
CA ALA A 140 0.65 13.83 6.30
C ALA A 140 1.97 13.16 5.92
N THR A 141 2.10 12.84 4.64
CA THR A 141 3.38 12.39 4.10
C THR A 141 4.39 13.55 4.06
N ALA A 142 5.66 13.24 4.05
CA ALA A 142 6.65 14.19 3.60
C ALA A 142 6.51 14.45 2.08
N PRO A 143 7.03 15.57 1.55
CA PRO A 143 7.00 15.85 0.13
C PRO A 143 7.72 14.78 -0.68
N GLY A 144 7.03 14.12 -1.61
CA GLY A 144 7.56 13.07 -2.47
C GLY A 144 7.47 13.44 -3.95
N ASN A 145 8.43 12.99 -4.75
CA ASN A 145 8.43 13.22 -6.20
C ASN A 145 7.42 12.29 -6.88
N PRO A 146 6.35 12.82 -7.51
CA PRO A 146 5.36 11.97 -8.21
C PRO A 146 5.96 11.14 -9.35
N ASN A 147 7.05 11.60 -9.93
CA ASN A 147 7.71 10.96 -11.07
C ASN A 147 8.89 10.06 -10.65
N ALA A 148 9.11 9.84 -9.35
CA ALA A 148 10.15 8.93 -8.91
C ALA A 148 9.79 7.49 -9.27
N ASP A 149 10.77 6.75 -9.80
CA ASP A 149 10.68 5.30 -10.02
C ASP A 149 10.95 4.52 -8.72
N ASP A 150 10.43 5.03 -7.61
CA ASP A 150 10.76 4.48 -6.30
C ASP A 150 10.27 3.05 -6.15
N LEU A 151 11.22 2.15 -6.23
CA LEU A 151 11.27 1.04 -5.28
C LEU A 151 11.27 1.68 -3.89
N PRO A 152 10.51 1.19 -2.89
CA PRO A 152 10.69 1.64 -1.53
C PRO A 152 12.19 1.52 -1.24
N ALA A 153 12.85 2.64 -1.17
CA ALA A 153 14.20 2.66 -0.69
C ALA A 153 14.10 2.03 0.70
N GLU A 154 14.66 0.87 0.85
CA GLU A 154 15.09 0.42 2.15
C GLU A 154 15.91 1.59 2.65
N GLN A 155 15.34 2.36 3.55
CA GLN A 155 16.09 3.43 4.18
C GLN A 155 17.13 2.73 5.03
N GLY A 156 18.24 2.46 4.37
CA GLY A 156 19.47 2.12 5.03
C GLY A 156 19.65 3.17 6.12
N CYS A 157 19.61 2.71 7.34
CA CYS A 157 20.12 3.39 8.50
C CYS A 157 21.40 4.09 8.07
N SER A 158 21.35 5.41 7.92
CA SER A 158 22.58 6.18 7.77
C SER A 158 23.36 5.95 9.04
N PRO A 159 24.55 5.34 9.00
CA PRO A 159 25.41 5.36 10.15
C PRO A 159 25.75 6.83 10.38
N SER A 160 25.32 7.35 11.50
CA SER A 160 25.83 8.62 12.01
C SER A 160 27.33 8.49 12.07
N ALA A 161 28.02 9.11 11.13
CA ALA A 161 29.45 9.31 11.24
C ALA A 161 29.66 10.31 12.37
N ALA A 162 30.23 9.83 13.45
CA ALA A 162 30.75 10.67 14.48
C ALA A 162 31.98 11.44 13.95
#